data_3bf84f56412a77558216ca2a0a1baa2b
#
_entry.id   3bf84f56412a77558216ca2a0a1baa2b
#
_cell.length_a   1.000
_cell.length_b   1.000
_cell.length_c   1.000
_cell.angle_alpha   90.00
_cell.angle_beta   90.00
_cell.angle_gamma   90.00
#
_symmetry.space_group_name_H-M   'P 1'
#
loop_
_entity.id
_entity.type
_entity.pdbx_description
1 polymer ?
#
loop_
_entity_poly.entity_id
_entity_poly.type
_entity_poly.pdbx_seq_one_letter_code
_entity_poly.pdbx_strand_id
1 'polypeptide(L)'
;MEQGNPSLQKVAIAIDLRGKELFKSLIKEIDIIKSRNDVIVDVMFLEAKTEKLISRYKESRRAHPLNENGQRSLIEAINEEREHLSEIRSIANFVIDTTLLKPKELKHRIAKFYLDDNFETFTINVTSFGFKHGIQMDADLVFDVRFLPNPYYVEELRPLTGLDEPVYSLSLIHI
;
A
#
# COMPACT_ATOMS: atom_id res chain seq x y z
N MET A 1 0.17 -11.42 32.37
CA MET A 1 1.48 -11.80 31.80
C MET A 1 1.18 -12.38 30.41
N GLU A 2 1.21 -11.52 29.38
CA GLU A 2 1.04 -12.00 28.01
C GLU A 2 2.35 -12.66 27.59
N GLN A 3 2.24 -13.94 27.24
CA GLN A 3 3.34 -14.66 26.59
C GLN A 3 3.47 -14.10 25.17
N GLY A 4 4.35 -13.11 24.99
CA GLY A 4 4.71 -12.60 23.69
C GLY A 4 5.27 -13.73 22.82
N ASN A 5 4.77 -13.86 21.62
CA ASN A 5 5.29 -14.81 20.63
C ASN A 5 6.78 -14.52 20.39
N PRO A 6 7.72 -15.40 20.77
CA PRO A 6 9.15 -15.10 20.72
C PRO A 6 9.73 -14.93 19.30
N SER A 7 8.91 -15.07 18.28
CA SER A 7 9.28 -14.88 16.86
C SER A 7 8.97 -13.48 16.32
N LEU A 8 8.28 -12.60 17.06
CA LEU A 8 7.95 -11.26 16.59
C LEU A 8 9.09 -10.29 16.93
N GLN A 9 9.99 -10.09 15.96
CA GLN A 9 11.10 -9.14 16.09
C GLN A 9 10.74 -7.71 15.68
N LYS A 10 9.77 -7.53 14.78
CA LYS A 10 9.34 -6.22 14.26
C LYS A 10 7.81 -6.14 14.24
N VAL A 11 7.27 -5.07 14.78
CA VAL A 11 5.82 -4.81 14.82
C VAL A 11 5.57 -3.43 14.24
N ALA A 12 4.63 -3.31 13.32
CA ALA A 12 4.15 -2.02 12.81
C ALA A 12 2.71 -1.80 13.26
N ILE A 13 2.43 -0.63 13.82
CA ILE A 13 1.10 -0.23 14.26
C ILE A 13 0.71 1.01 13.47
N ALA A 14 -0.38 0.92 12.70
CA ALA A 14 -0.98 2.08 12.06
C ALA A 14 -2.05 2.67 13.00
N ILE A 15 -1.92 3.95 13.28
CA ILE A 15 -2.84 4.67 14.17
C ILE A 15 -3.58 5.72 13.37
N ASP A 16 -4.91 5.63 13.37
CA ASP A 16 -5.83 6.63 12.83
C ASP A 16 -6.48 7.36 14.01
N LEU A 17 -6.27 8.65 14.09
CA LEU A 17 -6.62 9.44 15.26
C LEU A 17 -7.98 10.12 15.05
N ARG A 18 -9.02 9.49 15.58
CA ARG A 18 -10.41 9.97 15.50
C ARG A 18 -10.88 10.76 16.73
N GLY A 19 -9.97 11.17 17.63
CA GLY A 19 -10.37 11.92 18.83
C GLY A 19 -9.26 12.69 19.50
N LYS A 20 -9.58 13.88 20.01
CA LYS A 20 -8.62 14.81 20.65
C LYS A 20 -7.92 14.23 21.89
N GLU A 21 -8.60 13.40 22.66
CA GLU A 21 -8.06 12.83 23.89
C GLU A 21 -7.00 11.74 23.64
N LEU A 22 -7.11 11.04 22.49
CA LEU A 22 -6.15 10.00 22.11
C LEU A 22 -4.74 10.55 21.82
N PHE A 23 -4.62 11.79 21.37
CA PHE A 23 -3.34 12.40 21.04
C PHE A 23 -2.40 12.57 22.22
N LYS A 24 -2.91 13.16 23.30
CA LYS A 24 -2.10 13.41 24.50
C LYS A 24 -1.65 12.11 25.17
N SER A 25 -2.53 11.10 25.15
CA SER A 25 -2.17 9.77 25.66
C SER A 25 -1.15 9.07 24.77
N LEU A 26 -1.28 9.16 23.43
CA LEU A 26 -0.37 8.53 22.47
C LEU A 26 1.07 9.02 22.62
N ILE A 27 1.29 10.33 22.78
CA ILE A 27 2.63 10.87 22.96
C ILE A 27 3.27 10.33 24.25
N LYS A 28 2.52 10.33 25.34
CA LYS A 28 2.98 9.75 26.60
C LYS A 28 3.33 8.27 26.48
N GLU A 29 2.50 7.50 25.79
CA GLU A 29 2.75 6.07 25.56
C GLU A 29 4.00 5.84 24.68
N ILE A 30 4.18 6.66 23.65
CA ILE A 30 5.40 6.63 22.82
C ILE A 30 6.64 6.90 23.68
N ASP A 31 6.60 7.91 24.57
CA ASP A 31 7.71 8.24 25.44
C ASP A 31 7.99 7.12 26.46
N ILE A 32 6.95 6.52 27.01
CA ILE A 32 7.08 5.36 27.91
C ILE A 32 7.75 4.20 27.18
N ILE A 33 7.32 3.89 25.96
CA ILE A 33 7.90 2.78 25.19
C ILE A 33 9.34 3.12 24.77
N LYS A 34 9.60 4.37 24.36
CA LYS A 34 10.97 4.83 24.01
C LYS A 34 11.94 4.79 25.21
N SER A 35 11.45 4.92 26.42
CA SER A 35 12.28 4.83 27.64
C SER A 35 12.71 3.40 27.98
N ARG A 36 12.15 2.40 27.32
CA ARG A 36 12.55 0.99 27.49
C ARG A 36 13.83 0.69 26.73
N ASN A 37 14.71 -0.09 27.34
CA ASN A 37 15.99 -0.47 26.73
C ASN A 37 15.89 -1.71 25.81
N ASP A 38 14.74 -2.37 25.81
CA ASP A 38 14.51 -3.63 25.08
C ASP A 38 13.75 -3.44 23.76
N VAL A 39 13.35 -2.20 23.44
CA VAL A 39 12.54 -1.88 22.25
C VAL A 39 13.09 -0.64 21.56
N ILE A 40 13.23 -0.70 20.23
CA ILE A 40 13.49 0.47 19.37
C ILE A 40 12.14 0.92 18.81
N VAL A 41 11.81 2.18 19.00
CA VAL A 41 10.54 2.77 18.52
C VAL A 41 10.82 3.84 17.50
N ASP A 42 10.33 3.63 16.29
CA ASP A 42 10.32 4.63 15.23
C ASP A 42 8.90 5.14 15.00
N VAL A 43 8.79 6.45 14.94
CA VAL A 43 7.53 7.13 14.57
C VAL A 43 7.65 7.59 13.13
N MET A 44 6.79 7.06 12.27
CA MET A 44 6.68 7.47 10.87
C MET A 44 5.40 8.28 10.68
N PHE A 45 5.55 9.50 10.22
CA PHE A 45 4.46 10.41 9.94
C PHE A 45 4.20 10.49 8.43
N LEU A 46 2.97 10.23 8.02
CA LEU A 46 2.56 10.33 6.63
C LEU A 46 1.72 11.60 6.44
N GLU A 47 2.11 12.45 5.53
CA GLU A 47 1.37 13.68 5.21
C GLU A 47 1.05 13.77 3.72
N ALA A 48 0.11 14.66 3.37
CA ALA A 48 -0.16 15.04 1.99
C ALA A 48 -0.66 16.49 1.93
N LYS A 49 -0.56 17.13 0.76
CA LYS A 49 -1.13 18.47 0.54
C LYS A 49 -2.65 18.45 0.68
N THR A 50 -3.22 19.59 1.12
CA THR A 50 -4.67 19.74 1.37
C THR A 50 -5.51 19.34 0.15
N GLU A 51 -5.09 19.79 -1.04
CA GLU A 51 -5.81 19.50 -2.29
C GLU A 51 -5.88 17.98 -2.56
N LYS A 52 -4.78 17.27 -2.26
CA LYS A 52 -4.72 15.83 -2.44
C LYS A 52 -5.56 15.08 -1.41
N LEU A 53 -5.60 15.54 -0.17
CA LEU A 53 -6.48 14.99 0.86
C LEU A 53 -7.94 15.18 0.49
N ILE A 54 -8.33 16.38 0.03
CA ILE A 54 -9.69 16.67 -0.44
C ILE A 54 -10.09 15.70 -1.58
N SER A 55 -9.19 15.50 -2.56
CA SER A 55 -9.43 14.54 -3.66
C SER A 55 -9.68 13.14 -3.14
N ARG A 56 -8.83 12.65 -2.22
CA ARG A 56 -8.96 11.31 -1.63
C ARG A 56 -10.26 11.14 -0.83
N TYR A 57 -10.69 12.14 -0.08
CA TYR A 57 -11.97 12.11 0.64
C TYR A 57 -13.16 12.07 -0.32
N LYS A 58 -13.12 12.86 -1.41
CA LYS A 58 -14.15 12.83 -2.44
C LYS A 58 -14.22 11.49 -3.18
N GLU A 59 -13.07 10.92 -3.53
CA GLU A 59 -12.98 9.63 -4.21
C GLU A 59 -13.50 8.48 -3.33
N SER A 60 -13.17 8.49 -2.04
CA SER A 60 -13.59 7.45 -1.10
C SER A 60 -15.04 7.61 -0.60
N ARG A 61 -15.68 8.76 -0.85
CA ARG A 61 -17.01 9.11 -0.34
C ARG A 61 -17.16 8.97 1.17
N ARG A 62 -16.08 9.14 1.93
CA ARG A 62 -16.07 9.08 3.39
C ARG A 62 -16.15 10.48 3.97
N ALA A 63 -16.89 10.63 5.06
CA ALA A 63 -16.84 11.86 5.85
C ALA A 63 -15.50 11.95 6.59
N HIS A 64 -15.01 13.18 6.79
CA HIS A 64 -13.86 13.40 7.65
C HIS A 64 -14.23 13.16 9.11
N PRO A 65 -13.42 12.49 9.93
CA PRO A 65 -13.75 12.19 11.33
C PRO A 65 -14.13 13.41 12.16
N LEU A 66 -13.45 14.56 11.93
CA LEU A 66 -13.76 15.82 12.60
C LEU A 66 -14.95 16.57 11.97
N ASN A 67 -15.63 16.02 10.97
CA ASN A 67 -16.77 16.60 10.29
C ASN A 67 -17.94 15.62 10.12
N GLU A 68 -18.10 14.66 11.02
CA GLU A 68 -19.19 13.67 10.96
C GLU A 68 -20.58 14.32 10.97
N ASN A 69 -20.72 15.46 11.63
CA ASN A 69 -21.98 16.19 11.72
C ASN A 69 -22.24 17.18 10.57
N GLY A 70 -21.33 17.28 9.60
CA GLY A 70 -21.50 18.19 8.45
C GLY A 70 -21.49 19.69 8.78
N GLN A 71 -21.09 20.07 10.01
CA GLN A 71 -21.12 21.46 10.49
C GLN A 71 -19.93 22.29 10.03
N ARG A 72 -18.89 21.67 9.48
CA ARG A 72 -17.64 22.29 9.05
C ARG A 72 -17.32 21.96 7.59
N SER A 73 -16.50 22.79 6.98
CA SER A 73 -15.95 22.43 5.67
C SER A 73 -14.87 21.34 5.80
N LEU A 74 -14.66 20.56 4.75
CA LEU A 74 -13.59 19.56 4.73
C LEU A 74 -12.22 20.17 4.92
N ILE A 75 -12.01 21.39 4.43
CA ILE A 75 -10.74 22.15 4.57
C ILE A 75 -10.48 22.50 6.04
N GLU A 76 -11.48 23.00 6.74
CA GLU A 76 -11.38 23.32 8.18
C GLU A 76 -11.09 22.06 9.00
N ALA A 77 -11.75 20.96 8.71
CA ALA A 77 -11.51 19.69 9.39
C ALA A 77 -10.07 19.16 9.16
N ILE A 78 -9.55 19.26 7.93
CA ILE A 78 -8.17 18.87 7.61
C ILE A 78 -7.16 19.78 8.32
N ASN A 79 -7.40 21.08 8.40
CA ASN A 79 -6.50 22.00 9.07
C ASN A 79 -6.49 21.77 10.59
N GLU A 80 -7.65 21.57 11.20
CA GLU A 80 -7.76 21.21 12.62
C GLU A 80 -7.04 19.89 12.93
N GLU A 81 -7.17 18.89 12.07
CA GLU A 81 -6.43 17.62 12.22
C GLU A 81 -4.92 17.84 12.17
N ARG A 82 -4.43 18.68 11.26
CA ARG A 82 -3.00 19.04 11.18
C ARG A 82 -2.49 19.71 12.44
N GLU A 83 -3.26 20.63 13.00
CA GLU A 83 -2.90 21.27 14.27
C GLU A 83 -2.75 20.25 15.38
N HIS A 84 -3.72 19.34 15.49
CA HIS A 84 -3.66 18.26 16.46
C HIS A 84 -2.47 17.31 16.25
N LEU A 85 -2.13 17.02 14.98
CA LEU A 85 -1.03 16.12 14.63
C LEU A 85 0.34 16.78 14.68
N SER A 86 0.42 18.10 14.84
CA SER A 86 1.68 18.86 14.77
C SER A 86 2.72 18.39 15.79
N GLU A 87 2.30 18.04 17.00
CA GLU A 87 3.17 17.55 18.07
C GLU A 87 3.74 16.16 17.72
N ILE A 88 2.89 15.23 17.23
CA ILE A 88 3.35 13.91 16.76
C ILE A 88 4.28 14.04 15.57
N ARG A 89 3.99 14.96 14.64
CA ARG A 89 4.86 15.25 13.51
C ARG A 89 6.25 15.71 13.97
N SER A 90 6.32 16.52 15.03
CA SER A 90 7.58 17.05 15.55
C SER A 90 8.49 15.98 16.17
N ILE A 91 7.92 14.90 16.72
CA ILE A 91 8.68 13.79 17.32
C ILE A 91 8.90 12.62 16.35
N ALA A 92 8.42 12.75 15.10
CA ALA A 92 8.56 11.71 14.10
C ALA A 92 10.01 11.53 13.65
N ASN A 93 10.46 10.26 13.60
CA ASN A 93 11.76 9.90 13.05
C ASN A 93 11.78 10.03 11.52
N PHE A 94 10.64 9.76 10.88
CA PHE A 94 10.48 9.85 9.44
C PHE A 94 9.19 10.59 9.09
N VAL A 95 9.29 11.56 8.17
CA VAL A 95 8.13 12.27 7.60
C VAL A 95 8.10 12.00 6.10
N ILE A 96 7.00 11.43 5.61
CA ILE A 96 6.83 11.10 4.19
C ILE A 96 5.67 11.91 3.61
N ASP A 97 5.96 12.78 2.65
CA ASP A 97 4.94 13.41 1.82
C ASP A 97 4.41 12.41 0.79
N THR A 98 3.15 12.06 0.92
CA THR A 98 2.45 11.10 0.05
C THR A 98 1.63 11.77 -1.05
N THR A 99 1.78 13.08 -1.26
CA THR A 99 0.96 13.87 -2.20
C THR A 99 0.94 13.27 -3.59
N LEU A 100 2.12 12.92 -4.11
CA LEU A 100 2.30 12.37 -5.45
C LEU A 100 2.54 10.86 -5.48
N LEU A 101 2.64 10.23 -4.32
CA LEU A 101 2.96 8.80 -4.25
C LEU A 101 1.74 7.93 -4.54
N LYS A 102 1.96 6.91 -5.35
CA LYS A 102 1.06 5.76 -5.44
C LYS A 102 1.26 4.82 -4.25
N PRO A 103 0.27 3.99 -3.89
CA PRO A 103 0.41 3.03 -2.78
C PRO A 103 1.64 2.11 -2.90
N LYS A 104 1.98 1.66 -4.11
CA LYS A 104 3.16 0.83 -4.40
C LYS A 104 4.47 1.56 -4.06
N GLU A 105 4.56 2.84 -4.43
CA GLU A 105 5.74 3.67 -4.16
C GLU A 105 5.90 3.98 -2.66
N LEU A 106 4.79 4.23 -1.96
CA LEU A 106 4.80 4.40 -0.51
C LEU A 106 5.27 3.11 0.18
N LYS A 107 4.74 1.95 -0.23
CA LYS A 107 5.17 0.65 0.28
C LYS A 107 6.68 0.46 0.10
N HIS A 108 7.20 0.77 -1.09
CA HIS A 108 8.63 0.66 -1.38
C HIS A 108 9.47 1.61 -0.51
N ARG A 109 9.03 2.87 -0.32
CA ARG A 109 9.72 3.81 0.57
C ARG A 109 9.75 3.34 2.01
N ILE A 110 8.64 2.84 2.54
CA ILE A 110 8.58 2.31 3.90
C ILE A 110 9.50 1.10 4.05
N ALA A 111 9.50 0.21 3.06
CA ALA A 111 10.35 -0.97 3.05
C ALA A 111 11.85 -0.62 3.17
N LYS A 112 12.31 0.43 2.46
CA LYS A 112 13.70 0.90 2.52
C LYS A 112 14.18 1.33 3.91
N PHE A 113 13.29 1.73 4.81
CA PHE A 113 13.67 2.11 6.18
C PHE A 113 13.86 0.91 7.12
N TYR A 114 13.22 -0.23 6.82
CA TYR A 114 13.13 -1.33 7.79
C TYR A 114 13.63 -2.67 7.27
N LEU A 115 13.92 -2.75 5.99
CA LEU A 115 14.42 -3.96 5.36
C LEU A 115 15.87 -3.73 4.91
N ASP A 116 16.70 -4.72 5.12
CA ASP A 116 18.11 -4.66 4.71
C ASP A 116 18.25 -4.49 3.20
N ASP A 117 19.36 -3.93 2.72
CA ASP A 117 19.66 -3.55 1.32
C ASP A 117 19.44 -4.67 0.27
N ASN A 118 19.25 -5.91 0.72
CA ASN A 118 18.89 -7.04 -0.13
C ASN A 118 17.41 -7.05 -0.57
N PHE A 119 16.61 -6.05 -0.21
CA PHE A 119 15.18 -6.00 -0.53
C PHE A 119 14.83 -5.32 -1.86
N GLU A 120 15.84 -4.96 -2.65
CA GLU A 120 15.62 -4.64 -4.06
C GLU A 120 15.45 -5.93 -4.89
N THR A 121 14.52 -6.77 -4.52
CA THR A 121 14.10 -7.83 -5.41
C THR A 121 13.29 -7.21 -6.54
N PHE A 122 13.92 -7.14 -7.70
CA PHE A 122 13.19 -6.90 -8.93
C PHE A 122 12.15 -8.03 -9.08
N THR A 123 10.90 -7.72 -8.83
CA THR A 123 9.80 -8.70 -8.89
C THR A 123 9.04 -8.50 -10.18
N ILE A 124 9.02 -9.52 -11.01
CA ILE A 124 8.18 -9.58 -12.20
C ILE A 124 6.94 -10.40 -11.85
N ASN A 125 5.77 -9.75 -11.90
CA ASN A 125 4.49 -10.44 -11.79
C ASN A 125 3.96 -10.67 -13.21
N VAL A 126 3.90 -11.91 -13.63
CA VAL A 126 3.34 -12.29 -14.93
C VAL A 126 1.93 -12.84 -14.70
N THR A 127 0.94 -12.21 -15.31
CA THR A 127 -0.46 -12.58 -15.17
C THR A 127 -1.08 -12.78 -16.54
N SER A 128 -1.73 -13.92 -16.77
CA SER A 128 -2.55 -14.13 -17.97
C SER A 128 -4.00 -13.70 -17.68
N PHE A 129 -4.64 -13.05 -18.65
CA PHE A 129 -6.05 -12.65 -18.53
C PHE A 129 -6.78 -12.79 -19.86
N GLY A 130 -8.08 -12.95 -19.81
CA GLY A 130 -8.94 -12.93 -21.00
C GLY A 130 -9.57 -11.55 -21.18
N PHE A 131 -9.45 -10.97 -22.36
CA PHE A 131 -9.99 -9.64 -22.70
C PHE A 131 -11.49 -9.48 -22.41
N LYS A 132 -12.26 -10.58 -22.41
CA LYS A 132 -13.67 -10.57 -22.04
C LYS A 132 -13.92 -10.15 -20.58
N HIS A 133 -12.92 -10.21 -19.72
CA HIS A 133 -12.99 -9.81 -18.32
C HIS A 133 -12.38 -8.43 -18.04
N GLY A 134 -11.98 -7.71 -19.11
CA GLY A 134 -11.30 -6.43 -19.00
C GLY A 134 -9.77 -6.54 -19.02
N ILE A 135 -9.12 -5.40 -19.12
CA ILE A 135 -7.66 -5.26 -19.08
C ILE A 135 -7.23 -5.07 -17.64
N GLN A 136 -6.10 -5.64 -17.26
CA GLN A 136 -5.48 -5.41 -15.95
C GLN A 136 -5.02 -3.95 -15.84
N MET A 137 -5.72 -3.17 -15.02
CA MET A 137 -5.49 -1.72 -14.89
C MET A 137 -4.22 -1.35 -14.12
N ASP A 138 -3.65 -2.31 -13.40
CA ASP A 138 -2.43 -2.18 -12.59
C ASP A 138 -1.18 -2.77 -13.27
N ALA A 139 -1.31 -3.25 -14.50
CA ALA A 139 -0.19 -3.78 -15.26
C ALA A 139 0.70 -2.65 -15.80
N ASP A 140 2.02 -2.77 -15.62
CA ASP A 140 3.00 -1.85 -16.22
C ASP A 140 3.18 -2.12 -17.73
N LEU A 141 3.02 -3.38 -18.16
CA LEU A 141 3.11 -3.83 -19.54
C LEU A 141 1.98 -4.81 -19.84
N VAL A 142 1.37 -4.65 -21.02
CA VAL A 142 0.34 -5.56 -21.52
C VAL A 142 0.73 -6.01 -22.92
N PHE A 143 0.82 -7.32 -23.11
CA PHE A 143 1.09 -7.93 -24.41
C PHE A 143 -0.17 -8.62 -24.93
N ASP A 144 -0.59 -8.26 -26.12
CA ASP A 144 -1.66 -8.95 -26.82
C ASP A 144 -1.08 -10.10 -27.65
N VAL A 145 -1.33 -11.32 -27.18
CA VAL A 145 -0.82 -12.54 -27.82
C VAL A 145 -1.86 -13.25 -28.70
N ARG A 146 -2.99 -12.59 -29.03
CA ARG A 146 -4.07 -13.18 -29.85
C ARG A 146 -3.67 -13.42 -31.30
N PHE A 147 -2.53 -12.92 -31.74
CA PHE A 147 -1.96 -13.25 -33.06
C PHE A 147 -1.36 -14.66 -33.11
N LEU A 148 -1.07 -15.27 -31.96
CA LEU A 148 -0.58 -16.65 -31.90
C LEU A 148 -1.69 -17.63 -32.26
N PRO A 149 -1.35 -18.75 -32.93
CA PRO A 149 -2.33 -19.81 -33.19
C PRO A 149 -2.97 -20.30 -31.89
N ASN A 150 -4.29 -20.37 -31.87
CA ASN A 150 -4.99 -20.87 -30.71
C ASN A 150 -5.09 -22.41 -30.80
N PRO A 151 -4.47 -23.14 -29.86
CA PRO A 151 -4.48 -24.60 -29.85
C PRO A 151 -5.89 -25.21 -29.76
N TYR A 152 -6.87 -24.44 -29.26
CA TYR A 152 -8.27 -24.89 -29.19
C TYR A 152 -8.88 -25.20 -30.57
N TYR A 153 -8.41 -24.57 -31.64
CA TYR A 153 -8.89 -24.82 -33.00
C TYR A 153 -8.22 -26.03 -33.67
N VAL A 154 -7.20 -26.60 -33.02
CA VAL A 154 -6.58 -27.86 -33.45
C VAL A 154 -7.17 -28.98 -32.60
N GLU A 155 -7.91 -29.91 -33.24
CA GLU A 155 -8.71 -30.92 -32.52
C GLU A 155 -7.86 -31.76 -31.55
N GLU A 156 -6.67 -32.16 -31.97
CA GLU A 156 -5.69 -32.98 -31.21
C GLU A 156 -5.08 -32.20 -30.03
N LEU A 157 -5.01 -30.86 -30.10
CA LEU A 157 -4.45 -30.02 -29.08
C LEU A 157 -5.49 -29.46 -28.08
N ARG A 158 -6.77 -29.58 -28.41
CA ARG A 158 -7.87 -29.01 -27.61
C ARG A 158 -7.92 -29.50 -26.14
N PRO A 159 -7.65 -30.78 -25.82
CA PRO A 159 -7.60 -31.21 -24.43
C PRO A 159 -6.30 -30.92 -23.72
N LEU A 160 -5.28 -30.40 -24.41
CA LEU A 160 -3.95 -30.16 -23.89
C LEU A 160 -3.82 -28.73 -23.34
N THR A 161 -2.78 -28.52 -22.55
CA THR A 161 -2.44 -27.23 -21.90
C THR A 161 -1.10 -26.70 -22.41
N GLY A 162 -0.74 -25.47 -22.09
CA GLY A 162 0.57 -24.88 -22.43
C GLY A 162 1.78 -25.58 -21.79
N LEU A 163 1.56 -26.52 -20.88
CA LEU A 163 2.61 -27.36 -20.30
C LEU A 163 2.91 -28.60 -21.14
N ASP A 164 2.05 -28.92 -22.10
CA ASP A 164 2.21 -30.06 -22.98
C ASP A 164 3.04 -29.66 -24.21
N GLU A 165 4.06 -30.45 -24.53
CA GLU A 165 5.05 -30.17 -25.58
C GLU A 165 4.42 -29.78 -26.96
N PRO A 166 3.33 -30.44 -27.43
CA PRO A 166 2.72 -30.07 -28.71
C PRO A 166 2.12 -28.65 -28.72
N VAL A 167 1.57 -28.20 -27.56
CA VAL A 167 1.00 -26.85 -27.41
C VAL A 167 2.12 -25.83 -27.26
N TYR A 168 3.15 -26.17 -26.48
CA TYR A 168 4.33 -25.34 -26.30
C TYR A 168 5.04 -25.08 -27.62
N SER A 169 5.29 -26.15 -28.40
CA SER A 169 5.93 -26.06 -29.71
C SER A 169 5.11 -25.24 -30.71
N LEU A 170 3.77 -25.31 -30.68
CA LEU A 170 2.91 -24.49 -31.52
C LEU A 170 3.12 -23.00 -31.27
N SER A 171 3.34 -22.59 -30.04
CA SER A 171 3.57 -21.18 -29.67
C SER A 171 4.96 -20.66 -30.06
N LEU A 172 5.98 -21.53 -30.12
CA LEU A 172 7.36 -21.18 -30.47
C LEU A 172 7.64 -21.07 -31.97
N ILE A 173 6.76 -21.60 -32.83
CA ILE A 173 6.93 -21.57 -34.30
C ILE A 173 6.94 -20.12 -34.84
N HIS A 174 6.49 -19.13 -34.05
CA HIS A 174 6.35 -17.73 -34.44
C HIS A 174 7.30 -16.77 -33.71
N ILE A 175 8.25 -17.29 -32.93
CA ILE A 175 9.37 -16.57 -32.34
C ILE A 175 10.62 -16.93 -33.13
#